data_94d4de2da9a6a9e4261a8d4ec796d77a
#
_entry.id   94d4de2da9a6a9e4261a8d4ec796d77a
#
_cell.length_a   1.000
_cell.length_b   1.000
_cell.length_c   1.000
_cell.angle_alpha   90.00
_cell.angle_beta   90.00
_cell.angle_gamma   90.00
#
_symmetry.space_group_name_H-M   'P 1'
#
loop_
_entity.id
_entity.type
_entity.pdbx_description
1 polymer ?
#
loop_
_entity_poly.entity_id
_entity_poly.type
_entity_poly.pdbx_seq_one_letter_code
_entity_poly.pdbx_strand_id
1 'polypeptide(L)'
;VTGVQTCALPILGKLGLLFTPSAMVVTQTLLVMPIIAALARQTIEDLWQEYREELAALGVGPVRRVRTLLWDARFSLITALLAGFGRAAAEVGSIIIVGGNIEGYTRTMTTTIALETSKGNLPMAMGLGIVLLSIVLAVNIAAWAVKQVGARFEQ
;
A
#
# COMPACT_ATOMS: atom_id res chain seq x y z
N VAL A 1 2.56 9.03 13.53
CA VAL A 1 1.35 8.20 13.34
C VAL A 1 0.13 8.88 13.95
N THR A 2 0.25 9.50 15.11
CA THR A 2 -0.84 10.12 15.88
C THR A 2 -1.46 11.36 15.22
N GLY A 3 -0.70 12.17 14.48
CA GLY A 3 -1.18 13.44 13.91
C GLY A 3 -2.23 13.29 12.80
N VAL A 4 -2.09 12.30 11.93
CA VAL A 4 -3.02 12.05 10.81
C VAL A 4 -4.34 11.47 11.33
N GLN A 5 -4.28 10.61 12.34
CA GLN A 5 -5.46 10.03 12.99
C GLN A 5 -6.29 11.11 13.70
N THR A 6 -5.64 12.06 14.36
CA THR A 6 -6.32 13.15 15.09
C THR A 6 -7.03 14.13 14.15
N CYS A 7 -6.53 14.33 12.92
CA CYS A 7 -7.17 15.18 11.92
C CYS A 7 -8.30 14.48 11.14
N ALA A 8 -8.17 13.18 10.88
CA ALA A 8 -9.14 12.43 10.09
C ALA A 8 -10.45 12.13 10.86
N LEU A 9 -10.36 11.86 12.16
CA LEU A 9 -11.52 11.51 13.01
C LEU A 9 -12.63 12.57 13.04
N PRO A 10 -12.37 13.88 13.27
CA PRO A 10 -13.44 14.88 13.31
C PRO A 10 -14.06 15.16 11.93
N ILE A 11 -13.31 14.98 10.85
CA ILE A 11 -13.79 15.15 9.47
C ILE A 11 -14.72 13.98 9.10
N LEU A 12 -14.31 12.75 9.38
CA LEU A 12 -15.10 11.54 9.12
C LEU A 12 -16.34 11.47 10.00
N GLY A 13 -16.27 11.97 11.24
CA GLY A 13 -17.42 12.03 12.15
C GLY A 13 -18.49 13.00 11.68
N LYS A 14 -18.12 14.18 11.19
CA LYS A 14 -19.09 15.17 10.64
C LYS A 14 -19.76 14.70 9.36
N LEU A 15 -19.11 13.84 8.59
CA LEU A 15 -19.64 13.26 7.34
C LEU A 15 -20.48 11.99 7.57
N GLY A 16 -20.65 11.54 8.82
CA GLY A 16 -21.39 10.31 9.14
C GLY A 16 -20.76 9.03 8.58
N LEU A 17 -19.48 9.07 8.22
CA LEU A 17 -18.77 7.95 7.59
C LEU A 17 -18.14 6.99 8.61
N LEU A 18 -18.06 7.37 9.89
CA LEU A 18 -17.50 6.49 10.94
C LEU A 18 -18.24 5.15 10.99
N PHE A 19 -17.49 4.09 11.26
CA PHE A 19 -17.98 2.72 11.33
C PHE A 19 -18.50 2.15 9.99
N THR A 20 -18.05 2.72 8.87
CA THR A 20 -18.38 2.20 7.53
C THR A 20 -17.13 1.66 6.83
N PRO A 21 -17.30 0.66 5.92
CA PRO A 21 -16.16 0.18 5.11
C PRO A 21 -15.52 1.26 4.24
N SER A 22 -16.30 2.22 3.77
CA SER A 22 -15.80 3.36 2.99
C SER A 22 -14.84 4.24 3.78
N ALA A 23 -15.11 4.48 5.06
CA ALA A 23 -14.20 5.22 5.93
C ALA A 23 -12.86 4.48 6.13
N MET A 24 -12.90 3.15 6.23
CA MET A 24 -11.69 2.33 6.32
C MET A 24 -10.82 2.47 5.05
N VAL A 25 -11.44 2.42 3.88
CA VAL A 25 -10.75 2.60 2.59
C VAL A 25 -10.13 3.99 2.48
N VAL A 26 -10.87 5.05 2.82
CA VAL A 26 -10.34 6.43 2.80
C VAL A 26 -9.16 6.56 3.76
N THR A 27 -9.28 6.06 4.97
CA THR A 27 -8.20 6.13 5.97
C THR A 27 -6.96 5.37 5.52
N GLN A 28 -7.11 4.16 5.00
CA GLN A 28 -5.98 3.39 4.44
C GLN A 28 -5.34 4.10 3.25
N THR A 29 -6.13 4.67 2.35
CA THR A 29 -5.62 5.43 1.21
C THR A 29 -4.77 6.61 1.67
N LEU A 30 -5.25 7.39 2.64
CA LEU A 30 -4.51 8.52 3.22
C LEU A 30 -3.21 8.11 3.91
N LEU A 31 -3.16 6.93 4.52
CA LEU A 31 -1.95 6.43 5.19
C LEU A 31 -0.92 5.83 4.21
N VAL A 32 -1.38 5.15 3.18
CA VAL A 32 -0.52 4.41 2.25
C VAL A 32 -0.06 5.29 1.08
N MET A 33 -0.89 6.22 0.62
CA MET A 33 -0.60 7.11 -0.51
C MET A 33 0.74 7.87 -0.35
N PRO A 34 1.06 8.49 0.80
CA PRO A 34 2.34 9.18 0.97
C PRO A 34 3.55 8.26 0.84
N ILE A 35 3.43 7.02 1.31
CA ILE A 35 4.51 6.03 1.25
C ILE A 35 4.76 5.63 -0.20
N ILE A 36 3.69 5.29 -0.94
CA ILE A 36 3.81 4.95 -2.36
C ILE A 36 4.34 6.14 -3.16
N ALA A 37 3.85 7.35 -2.89
CA ALA A 37 4.29 8.57 -3.56
C ALA A 37 5.78 8.86 -3.30
N ALA A 38 6.26 8.68 -2.07
CA ALA A 38 7.67 8.86 -1.73
C ALA A 38 8.58 7.87 -2.46
N LEU A 39 8.20 6.58 -2.47
CA LEU A 39 8.98 5.54 -3.18
C LEU A 39 8.94 5.74 -4.69
N ALA A 40 7.79 6.08 -5.26
CA ALA A 40 7.66 6.36 -6.69
C ALA A 40 8.49 7.59 -7.10
N ARG A 41 8.44 8.66 -6.29
CA ARG A 41 9.24 9.86 -6.51
C ARG A 41 10.74 9.54 -6.50
N GLN A 42 11.22 8.81 -5.50
CA GLN A 42 12.63 8.42 -5.42
C GLN A 42 13.06 7.64 -6.67
N THR A 43 12.28 6.65 -7.09
CA THR A 43 12.57 5.87 -8.31
C THR A 43 12.67 6.76 -9.55
N ILE A 44 11.76 7.73 -9.70
CA ILE A 44 11.76 8.64 -10.86
C ILE A 44 12.93 9.62 -10.78
N GLU A 45 13.29 10.10 -9.60
CA GLU A 45 14.44 10.99 -9.39
C GLU A 45 15.76 10.27 -9.74
N ASP A 46 15.92 9.01 -9.33
CA ASP A 46 17.11 8.21 -9.65
C ASP A 46 17.24 8.01 -11.17
N LEU A 47 16.17 7.60 -11.85
CA LEU A 47 16.14 7.46 -13.32
C LEU A 47 16.35 8.79 -14.04
N TRP A 48 15.81 9.89 -13.50
CA TRP A 48 16.03 11.21 -14.08
C TRP A 48 17.49 11.63 -14.02
N GLN A 49 18.19 11.34 -12.94
CA GLN A 49 19.62 11.65 -12.82
C GLN A 49 20.45 10.84 -13.85
N GLU A 50 20.06 9.59 -14.09
CA GLU A 50 20.75 8.71 -15.05
C GLU A 50 20.50 9.13 -16.50
N TYR A 51 19.23 9.38 -16.88
CA TYR A 51 18.87 9.61 -18.28
C TYR A 51 18.78 11.09 -18.72
N ARG A 52 18.93 12.05 -17.82
CA ARG A 52 18.71 13.48 -18.14
C ARG A 52 19.60 13.99 -19.26
N GLU A 53 20.86 13.55 -19.30
CA GLU A 53 21.84 14.01 -20.30
C GLU A 53 21.53 13.43 -21.67
N GLU A 54 21.19 12.15 -21.75
CA GLU A 54 20.83 11.47 -22.98
C GLU A 54 19.53 12.04 -23.56
N LEU A 55 18.51 12.23 -22.73
CA LEU A 55 17.22 12.82 -23.13
C LEU A 55 17.35 14.29 -23.56
N ALA A 56 18.32 15.02 -22.99
CA ALA A 56 18.61 16.38 -23.39
C ALA A 56 19.33 16.41 -24.75
N ALA A 57 20.30 15.54 -24.97
CA ALA A 57 21.04 15.42 -26.23
C ALA A 57 20.14 15.03 -27.42
N LEU A 58 19.15 14.17 -27.17
CA LEU A 58 18.16 13.75 -28.16
C LEU A 58 17.05 14.78 -28.43
N GLY A 59 17.01 15.92 -27.73
CA GLY A 59 16.02 16.97 -27.92
C GLY A 59 14.58 16.54 -27.64
N VAL A 60 14.37 15.50 -26.81
CA VAL A 60 13.05 14.91 -26.52
C VAL A 60 12.19 15.89 -25.75
N GLY A 61 10.94 16.10 -26.20
CA GLY A 61 9.98 16.98 -25.53
C GLY A 61 9.56 16.47 -24.13
N PRO A 62 9.10 17.39 -23.23
CA PRO A 62 8.87 17.07 -21.81
C PRO A 62 7.85 15.93 -21.59
N VAL A 63 6.78 15.89 -22.39
CA VAL A 63 5.74 14.84 -22.27
C VAL A 63 6.29 13.46 -22.63
N ARG A 64 7.12 13.40 -23.68
CA ARG A 64 7.75 12.14 -24.10
C ARG A 64 8.78 11.66 -23.06
N ARG A 65 9.53 12.57 -22.42
CA ARG A 65 10.45 12.26 -21.32
C ARG A 65 9.73 11.58 -20.16
N VAL A 66 8.62 12.17 -19.70
CA VAL A 66 7.82 11.59 -18.59
C VAL A 66 7.30 10.20 -18.97
N ARG A 67 6.81 10.02 -20.18
CA ARG A 67 6.31 8.71 -20.64
C ARG A 67 7.41 7.64 -20.68
N THR A 68 8.60 7.99 -21.16
CA THR A 68 9.76 7.07 -21.19
C THR A 68 10.17 6.69 -19.78
N LEU A 69 10.36 7.68 -18.88
CA LEU A 69 10.73 7.42 -17.49
C LEU A 69 9.70 6.54 -16.75
N LEU A 70 8.40 6.78 -16.96
CA LEU A 70 7.36 5.94 -16.36
C LEU A 70 7.36 4.52 -16.92
N TRP A 71 7.68 4.36 -18.19
CA TRP A 71 7.79 3.03 -18.81
C TRP A 71 8.97 2.24 -18.25
N ASP A 72 10.12 2.87 -18.10
CA ASP A 72 11.32 2.25 -17.51
C ASP A 72 11.15 2.00 -16.00
N ALA A 73 10.48 2.93 -15.29
CA ALA A 73 10.18 2.81 -13.87
C ALA A 73 9.14 1.73 -13.53
N ARG A 74 8.40 1.17 -14.51
CA ARG A 74 7.23 0.33 -14.27
C ARG A 74 7.44 -0.81 -13.28
N PHE A 75 8.57 -1.51 -13.34
CA PHE A 75 8.87 -2.60 -12.41
C PHE A 75 9.20 -2.12 -11.00
N SER A 76 9.89 -0.98 -10.88
CA SER A 76 10.16 -0.35 -9.60
C SER A 76 8.90 0.24 -8.97
N LEU A 77 7.99 0.78 -9.80
CA LEU A 77 6.67 1.25 -9.36
C LEU A 77 5.79 0.10 -8.84
N ILE A 78 5.84 -1.09 -9.47
CA ILE A 78 5.17 -2.28 -8.94
C ILE A 78 5.72 -2.63 -7.56
N THR A 79 7.03 -2.54 -7.34
CA THR A 79 7.64 -2.77 -6.03
C THR A 79 7.17 -1.74 -4.99
N ALA A 80 7.04 -0.47 -5.37
CA ALA A 80 6.48 0.57 -4.51
C ALA A 80 5.01 0.31 -4.13
N LEU A 81 4.19 -0.15 -5.09
CA LEU A 81 2.81 -0.57 -4.84
C LEU A 81 2.73 -1.76 -3.88
N LEU A 82 3.61 -2.75 -4.02
CA LEU A 82 3.68 -3.89 -3.12
C LEU A 82 4.08 -3.50 -1.70
N ALA A 83 5.03 -2.57 -1.56
CA ALA A 83 5.40 -2.02 -0.26
C ALA A 83 4.20 -1.30 0.39
N GLY A 84 3.44 -0.52 -0.39
CA GLY A 84 2.19 0.09 0.04
C GLY A 84 1.13 -0.93 0.44
N PHE A 85 0.96 -2.00 -0.34
CA PHE A 85 0.05 -3.10 -0.02
C PHE A 85 0.43 -3.80 1.28
N GLY A 86 1.72 -4.13 1.47
CA GLY A 86 2.22 -4.72 2.72
C GLY A 86 1.94 -3.82 3.92
N ARG A 87 2.12 -2.50 3.77
CA ARG A 87 1.81 -1.51 4.81
C ARG A 87 0.31 -1.46 5.12
N ALA A 88 -0.56 -1.50 4.09
CA ALA A 88 -2.00 -1.55 4.25
C ALA A 88 -2.45 -2.84 4.95
N ALA A 89 -1.90 -3.98 4.55
CA ALA A 89 -2.22 -5.29 5.14
C ALA A 89 -1.81 -5.40 6.61
N ALA A 90 -0.77 -4.68 7.04
CA ALA A 90 -0.29 -4.66 8.41
C ALA A 90 -1.02 -3.65 9.32
N GLU A 91 -1.90 -2.80 8.77
CA GLU A 91 -2.58 -1.76 9.54
C GLU A 91 -3.75 -2.34 10.34
N VAL A 92 -3.67 -2.20 11.66
CA VAL A 92 -4.70 -2.68 12.59
C VAL A 92 -5.35 -1.51 13.34
N GLY A 93 -4.54 -0.60 13.86
CA GLY A 93 -4.98 0.42 14.80
C GLY A 93 -6.00 1.40 14.20
N SER A 94 -5.70 1.97 13.04
CA SER A 94 -6.60 2.93 12.37
C SER A 94 -7.90 2.25 11.92
N ILE A 95 -7.81 1.00 11.47
CA ILE A 95 -8.97 0.22 11.02
C ILE A 95 -9.93 -0.05 12.20
N ILE A 96 -9.41 -0.41 13.38
CA ILE A 96 -10.24 -0.61 14.58
C ILE A 96 -10.92 0.70 15.01
N ILE A 97 -10.17 1.82 15.02
CA ILE A 97 -10.68 3.11 15.46
C ILE A 97 -11.77 3.63 14.51
N VAL A 98 -11.55 3.55 13.21
CA VAL A 98 -12.46 4.11 12.20
C VAL A 98 -13.58 3.15 11.83
N GLY A 99 -13.30 1.84 11.80
CA GLY A 99 -14.26 0.80 11.43
C GLY A 99 -15.08 0.25 12.58
N GLY A 100 -14.62 0.38 13.86
CA GLY A 100 -15.32 -0.12 15.04
C GLY A 100 -15.34 -1.65 15.17
N ASN A 101 -14.66 -2.41 14.30
CA ASN A 101 -14.56 -3.87 14.33
C ASN A 101 -15.92 -4.60 14.44
N ILE A 102 -16.96 -4.11 13.72
CA ILE A 102 -18.33 -4.65 13.75
C ILE A 102 -18.36 -5.97 12.98
N GLU A 103 -18.91 -7.01 13.61
CA GLU A 103 -19.04 -8.34 13.03
C GLU A 103 -19.92 -8.33 11.78
N GLY A 104 -19.43 -8.99 10.71
CA GLY A 104 -20.12 -9.05 9.43
C GLY A 104 -20.14 -7.75 8.61
N TYR A 105 -19.55 -6.65 9.11
CA TYR A 105 -19.60 -5.36 8.42
C TYR A 105 -18.22 -4.71 8.25
N THR A 106 -17.49 -4.43 9.33
CA THR A 106 -16.19 -3.76 9.29
C THR A 106 -15.04 -4.60 9.87
N ARG A 107 -15.33 -5.84 10.32
CA ARG A 107 -14.31 -6.73 10.84
C ARG A 107 -13.42 -7.26 9.73
N THR A 108 -12.12 -7.04 9.86
CA THR A 108 -11.09 -7.56 8.95
C THR A 108 -10.31 -8.71 9.62
N MET A 109 -9.51 -9.42 8.83
CA MET A 109 -8.66 -10.50 9.36
C MET A 109 -7.67 -9.97 10.42
N THR A 110 -7.05 -8.82 10.17
CA THR A 110 -6.10 -8.18 11.09
C THR A 110 -6.77 -7.73 12.40
N THR A 111 -7.96 -7.16 12.33
CA THR A 111 -8.72 -6.75 13.53
C THR A 111 -9.26 -7.95 14.30
N THR A 112 -9.56 -9.06 13.62
CA THR A 112 -9.95 -10.32 14.27
C THR A 112 -8.78 -10.92 15.04
N ILE A 113 -7.57 -10.92 14.47
CA ILE A 113 -6.36 -11.37 15.17
C ILE A 113 -6.17 -10.58 16.47
N ALA A 114 -6.27 -9.25 16.40
CA ALA A 114 -6.13 -8.39 17.58
C ALA A 114 -7.22 -8.69 18.64
N LEU A 115 -8.47 -8.89 18.21
CA LEU A 115 -9.59 -9.20 19.07
C LEU A 115 -9.43 -10.56 19.75
N GLU A 116 -9.09 -11.63 19.02
CA GLU A 116 -8.92 -12.96 19.55
C GLU A 116 -7.71 -13.04 20.50
N THR A 117 -6.64 -12.28 20.20
CA THR A 117 -5.50 -12.14 21.11
C THR A 117 -5.92 -11.49 22.44
N SER A 118 -6.75 -10.44 22.39
CA SER A 118 -7.25 -9.75 23.59
C SER A 118 -8.20 -10.61 24.42
N LYS A 119 -8.94 -11.54 23.79
CA LYS A 119 -9.77 -12.54 24.44
C LYS A 119 -8.99 -13.71 25.05
N GLY A 120 -7.69 -13.83 24.76
CA GLY A 120 -6.85 -14.95 25.19
C GLY A 120 -6.98 -16.20 24.30
N ASN A 121 -7.69 -16.13 23.18
CA ASN A 121 -7.85 -17.22 22.22
C ASN A 121 -6.64 -17.27 21.25
N LEU A 122 -5.47 -17.59 21.79
CA LEU A 122 -4.21 -17.64 21.05
C LEU A 122 -4.22 -18.62 19.86
N PRO A 123 -4.79 -19.84 19.97
CA PRO A 123 -4.78 -20.76 18.83
C PRO A 123 -5.48 -20.19 17.59
N MET A 124 -6.61 -19.51 17.76
CA MET A 124 -7.35 -18.89 16.66
C MET A 124 -6.61 -17.67 16.10
N ALA A 125 -6.07 -16.82 16.96
CA ALA A 125 -5.26 -15.67 16.57
C ALA A 125 -4.02 -16.08 15.75
N MET A 126 -3.31 -17.12 16.20
CA MET A 126 -2.15 -17.67 15.48
C MET A 126 -2.54 -18.28 14.12
N GLY A 127 -3.63 -19.04 14.07
CA GLY A 127 -4.13 -19.63 12.84
C GLY A 127 -4.43 -18.55 11.77
N LEU A 128 -5.17 -17.50 12.17
CA LEU A 128 -5.46 -16.36 11.27
C LEU A 128 -4.18 -15.60 10.87
N GLY A 129 -3.22 -15.46 11.78
CA GLY A 129 -1.92 -14.84 11.51
C GLY A 129 -1.11 -15.60 10.45
N ILE A 130 -1.07 -16.93 10.54
CA ILE A 130 -0.39 -17.79 9.55
C ILE A 130 -1.06 -17.66 8.18
N VAL A 131 -2.39 -17.68 8.13
CA VAL A 131 -3.14 -17.48 6.88
C VAL A 131 -2.85 -16.13 6.26
N LEU A 132 -2.87 -15.05 7.05
CA LEU A 132 -2.55 -13.70 6.58
C LEU A 132 -1.13 -13.61 6.02
N LEU A 133 -0.14 -14.15 6.74
CA LEU A 133 1.24 -14.22 6.29
C LEU A 133 1.38 -14.99 4.98
N SER A 134 0.68 -16.12 4.84
CA SER A 134 0.68 -16.92 3.62
C SER A 134 0.11 -16.16 2.43
N ILE A 135 -0.98 -15.41 2.62
CA ILE A 135 -1.58 -14.58 1.57
C ILE A 135 -0.63 -13.46 1.15
N VAL A 136 -0.07 -12.72 2.12
CA VAL A 136 0.87 -11.63 1.83
C VAL A 136 2.12 -12.15 1.13
N LEU A 137 2.66 -13.27 1.57
CA LEU A 137 3.82 -13.92 0.95
C LEU A 137 3.49 -14.37 -0.48
N ALA A 138 2.34 -15.00 -0.71
CA ALA A 138 1.91 -15.42 -2.04
C ALA A 138 1.78 -14.25 -3.01
N VAL A 139 1.19 -13.13 -2.59
CA VAL A 139 1.08 -11.92 -3.40
C VAL A 139 2.46 -11.34 -3.73
N ASN A 140 3.38 -11.31 -2.76
CA ASN A 140 4.74 -10.82 -2.99
C ASN A 140 5.53 -11.71 -3.95
N ILE A 141 5.42 -13.05 -3.81
CA ILE A 141 6.05 -14.00 -4.71
C ILE A 141 5.48 -13.87 -6.12
N ALA A 142 4.15 -13.76 -6.27
CA ALA A 142 3.51 -13.58 -7.57
C ALA A 142 4.00 -12.31 -8.28
N ALA A 143 4.08 -11.21 -7.55
CA ALA A 143 4.56 -9.95 -8.11
C ALA A 143 6.07 -9.99 -8.44
N TRP A 144 6.88 -10.66 -7.62
CA TRP A 144 8.29 -10.89 -7.94
C TRP A 144 8.44 -11.75 -9.20
N ALA A 145 7.63 -12.79 -9.36
CA ALA A 145 7.63 -13.62 -10.56
C ALA A 145 7.26 -12.82 -11.82
N VAL A 146 6.23 -11.97 -11.73
CA VAL A 146 5.84 -11.06 -12.83
C VAL A 146 6.99 -10.13 -13.21
N LYS A 147 7.69 -9.56 -12.21
CA LYS A 147 8.86 -8.71 -12.44
C LYS A 147 9.98 -9.47 -13.17
N GLN A 148 10.29 -10.70 -12.75
CA GLN A 148 11.34 -11.51 -13.38
C GLN A 148 10.99 -11.91 -14.82
N VAL A 149 9.74 -12.31 -15.06
CA VAL A 149 9.27 -12.63 -16.41
C VAL A 149 9.35 -11.40 -17.31
N GLY A 150 8.90 -10.25 -16.83
CA GLY A 150 8.99 -8.99 -17.59
C GLY A 150 10.42 -8.60 -17.96
N ALA A 151 11.37 -8.73 -17.02
CA ALA A 151 12.77 -8.43 -17.25
C ALA A 151 13.46 -9.38 -18.26
N ARG A 152 12.95 -10.61 -18.44
CA ARG A 152 13.48 -11.56 -19.45
C ARG A 152 13.03 -11.22 -20.88
N PHE A 153 11.95 -10.50 -21.05
CA PHE A 153 11.46 -10.08 -22.38
C PHE A 153 12.11 -8.79 -22.87
N GLU A 154 12.94 -8.13 -22.06
CA GLU A 154 13.64 -6.89 -22.40
C GLU A 154 15.12 -7.11 -22.78
N GLN A 155 15.64 -8.35 -22.66
CA GLN A 155 16.95 -8.76 -23.16
C GLN A 155 16.83 -9.30 -24.58
#